data_5672e50491a7ee63fe63b64593d391e4
#
_entry.id   5672e50491a7ee63fe63b64593d391e4
#
_cell.length_a   1.000
_cell.length_b   1.000
_cell.length_c   1.000
_cell.angle_alpha   90.00
_cell.angle_beta   90.00
_cell.angle_gamma   90.00
#
_symmetry.space_group_name_H-M   'P 1'
#
loop_
_entity.id
_entity.type
_entity.pdbx_description
1 polymer ?
#
loop_
_entity_poly.entity_id
_entity_poly.type
_entity_poly.pdbx_seq_one_letter_code
_entity_poly.pdbx_strand_id
1 'polypeptide(L)'
;LLTCSGNMCVLSISKDGEEYQHYYLDKSVSIRPDVLFSLNVYKNDVTVSLSAEEAPEKVGIDVGRSMRIDSQLRVAGIYTFFYQEKEQGFLFPGESHPMPELTYVDQGTLHSVADGQDWVLQQGDAMIYAPGQWHMQYADIGIAPRFVTISFDLDGGDLSPLYGRKLAVPQEAVTLLQQMLRTQERVDPYSTDMLMAQLTMLLLHLLRQVQSPSGVKLQGTNTVHSENEIIRHAQQYISAHIREKLSVRLIAQQVDVSPSYLTVLFQKNLQISPGEYIRRIKLQESKQMIRENNLNFTEIAAALQYSTVHHFSRQFKEKFGITPTEYARSVR
;
A
#
# COMPACT_ATOMS: atom_id res chain seq x y z
N LEU A 1 50.25 -21.67 3.56
CA LEU A 1 50.06 -20.85 4.75
C LEU A 1 49.30 -19.56 4.35
N LEU A 2 48.19 -19.31 4.99
CA LEU A 2 47.43 -18.07 4.87
C LEU A 2 47.67 -17.18 6.08
N THR A 3 47.97 -15.91 5.84
CA THR A 3 48.16 -14.90 6.88
C THR A 3 47.34 -13.66 6.51
N CYS A 4 46.60 -13.11 7.45
CA CYS A 4 45.83 -11.89 7.28
C CYS A 4 46.45 -10.79 8.15
N SER A 5 46.60 -9.61 7.55
CA SER A 5 46.98 -8.39 8.27
C SER A 5 45.94 -7.31 7.95
N GLY A 6 45.39 -6.67 8.98
CA GLY A 6 44.33 -5.65 8.85
C GLY A 6 43.01 -6.07 9.48
N ASN A 7 41.92 -5.52 8.98
CA ASN A 7 40.57 -5.78 9.49
C ASN A 7 40.03 -7.17 9.13
N MET A 8 38.93 -7.55 9.69
CA MET A 8 38.31 -8.85 9.69
C MET A 8 38.22 -9.52 8.31
N CYS A 9 38.85 -10.67 8.15
CA CYS A 9 38.71 -11.57 7.01
C CYS A 9 38.14 -12.90 7.48
N VAL A 10 37.20 -13.46 6.73
CA VAL A 10 36.66 -14.79 7.00
C VAL A 10 37.17 -15.78 5.96
N LEU A 11 37.76 -16.84 6.46
CA LEU A 11 38.15 -18.02 5.71
C LEU A 11 37.02 -19.02 5.71
N SER A 12 36.56 -19.40 4.54
CA SER A 12 35.60 -20.48 4.34
C SER A 12 36.33 -21.68 3.74
N ILE A 13 36.21 -22.83 4.34
CA ILE A 13 36.87 -24.07 3.87
C ILE A 13 35.85 -25.18 3.63
N SER A 14 36.10 -26.02 2.61
CA SER A 14 35.28 -27.17 2.28
C SER A 14 36.17 -28.29 1.75
N LYS A 15 35.82 -29.57 2.00
CA LYS A 15 36.48 -30.75 1.44
C LYS A 15 35.83 -31.21 0.13
N ASP A 16 34.54 -31.01 -0.01
CA ASP A 16 33.70 -31.54 -1.09
C ASP A 16 33.10 -30.45 -2.00
N GLY A 17 33.16 -29.19 -1.58
CA GLY A 17 32.53 -28.06 -2.28
C GLY A 17 31.06 -27.89 -1.97
N GLU A 18 30.43 -28.73 -1.14
CA GLU A 18 29.02 -28.65 -0.77
C GLU A 18 28.80 -28.02 0.61
N GLU A 19 29.55 -28.47 1.62
CA GLU A 19 29.49 -27.93 2.97
C GLU A 19 30.71 -27.08 3.30
N TYR A 20 30.49 -25.83 3.75
CA TYR A 20 31.52 -24.88 4.12
C TYR A 20 31.55 -24.61 5.61
N GLN A 21 32.76 -24.68 6.21
CA GLN A 21 33.03 -24.22 7.57
C GLN A 21 33.70 -22.84 7.50
N HIS A 22 33.29 -21.94 8.37
CA HIS A 22 33.69 -20.54 8.35
C HIS A 22 34.48 -20.18 9.60
N TYR A 23 35.62 -19.51 9.42
CA TYR A 23 36.53 -19.12 10.51
C TYR A 23 36.97 -17.66 10.33
N TYR A 24 37.12 -16.94 11.41
CA TYR A 24 37.81 -15.66 11.36
C TYR A 24 39.32 -15.95 11.16
N LEU A 25 39.92 -15.29 10.16
CA LEU A 25 41.36 -15.39 9.90
C LEU A 25 42.09 -14.32 10.73
N ASP A 26 42.24 -14.58 12.03
CA ASP A 26 42.88 -13.69 13.01
C ASP A 26 44.37 -14.06 13.25
N LYS A 27 44.80 -15.19 12.74
CA LYS A 27 46.18 -15.72 12.82
C LYS A 27 46.50 -16.52 11.57
N SER A 28 47.81 -16.86 11.40
CA SER A 28 48.26 -17.71 10.30
C SER A 28 47.64 -19.09 10.37
N VAL A 29 47.09 -19.58 9.24
CA VAL A 29 46.43 -20.87 9.11
C VAL A 29 47.07 -21.64 7.97
N SER A 30 47.44 -22.91 8.22
CA SER A 30 47.86 -23.86 7.18
C SER A 30 46.65 -24.59 6.64
N ILE A 31 46.40 -24.52 5.33
CA ILE A 31 45.37 -25.28 4.63
C ILE A 31 46.06 -26.50 4.01
N ARG A 32 45.46 -27.68 4.17
CA ARG A 32 45.95 -28.91 3.56
C ARG A 32 45.72 -28.89 2.05
N PRO A 33 46.54 -29.62 1.27
CA PRO A 33 46.16 -29.92 -0.11
C PRO A 33 44.76 -30.54 -0.16
N ASP A 34 44.06 -30.40 -1.26
CA ASP A 34 42.71 -30.92 -1.50
C ASP A 34 41.57 -30.28 -0.69
N VAL A 35 41.84 -29.19 -0.01
CA VAL A 35 40.80 -28.39 0.67
C VAL A 35 40.51 -27.14 -0.13
N LEU A 36 39.25 -26.99 -0.52
CA LEU A 36 38.76 -25.79 -1.16
C LEU A 36 38.66 -24.66 -0.14
N PHE A 37 39.07 -23.47 -0.49
CA PHE A 37 38.94 -22.32 0.39
C PHE A 37 38.53 -21.04 -0.35
N SER A 38 37.83 -20.17 0.35
CA SER A 38 37.45 -18.83 -0.10
C SER A 38 37.74 -17.83 1.01
N LEU A 39 38.03 -16.59 0.60
CA LEU A 39 38.35 -15.50 1.52
C LEU A 39 37.32 -14.37 1.30
N ASN A 40 36.62 -13.98 2.35
CA ASN A 40 35.65 -12.90 2.35
C ASN A 40 36.14 -11.77 3.26
N VAL A 41 36.31 -10.57 2.67
CA VAL A 41 36.76 -9.38 3.36
C VAL A 41 35.54 -8.46 3.62
N TYR A 42 35.30 -8.09 4.88
CA TYR A 42 34.11 -7.33 5.29
C TYR A 42 34.32 -5.82 5.40
N LYS A 43 35.56 -5.36 5.50
CA LYS A 43 35.92 -3.94 5.52
C LYS A 43 37.19 -3.73 4.71
N ASN A 44 37.35 -2.53 4.16
CA ASN A 44 38.49 -2.11 3.35
C ASN A 44 39.81 -2.30 4.11
N ASP A 45 40.89 -2.52 3.37
CA ASP A 45 42.28 -2.61 3.85
C ASP A 45 42.68 -3.90 4.61
N VAL A 46 42.34 -5.05 4.02
CA VAL A 46 42.87 -6.33 4.42
C VAL A 46 43.87 -6.82 3.41
N THR A 47 45.07 -7.10 3.87
CA THR A 47 46.09 -7.81 3.07
C THR A 47 46.13 -9.26 3.49
N VAL A 48 45.90 -10.15 2.53
CA VAL A 48 46.07 -11.60 2.76
C VAL A 48 47.26 -12.08 1.98
N SER A 49 48.20 -12.67 2.68
CA SER A 49 49.39 -13.31 2.10
C SER A 49 49.19 -14.82 2.05
N LEU A 50 49.36 -15.37 0.86
CA LEU A 50 49.35 -16.79 0.62
C LEU A 50 50.77 -17.26 0.30
N SER A 51 51.32 -18.21 1.08
CA SER A 51 52.58 -18.91 0.81
C SER A 51 52.28 -20.37 0.53
N ALA A 52 52.59 -20.83 -0.66
CA ALA A 52 52.40 -22.22 -1.09
C ALA A 52 53.57 -22.64 -2.01
N GLU A 53 53.83 -23.92 -2.11
CA GLU A 53 54.87 -24.48 -3.03
C GLU A 53 54.40 -24.36 -4.48
N GLU A 54 53.09 -24.56 -4.73
CA GLU A 54 52.42 -24.37 -6.01
C GLU A 54 51.27 -23.37 -5.87
N ALA A 55 51.02 -22.58 -6.93
CA ALA A 55 49.89 -21.67 -6.92
C ALA A 55 48.55 -22.44 -6.87
N PRO A 56 47.62 -22.12 -5.97
CA PRO A 56 46.35 -22.77 -5.89
C PRO A 56 45.52 -22.54 -7.15
N GLU A 57 44.86 -23.59 -7.64
CA GLU A 57 43.98 -23.52 -8.78
C GLU A 57 42.69 -22.72 -8.41
N LYS A 58 42.25 -21.83 -9.30
CA LYS A 58 41.00 -21.13 -9.15
C LYS A 58 39.85 -22.02 -9.61
N VAL A 59 39.04 -22.46 -8.68
CA VAL A 59 37.85 -23.25 -8.95
C VAL A 59 36.64 -22.29 -8.85
N GLY A 60 35.84 -22.24 -9.90
CA GLY A 60 34.58 -21.44 -9.89
C GLY A 60 33.51 -22.21 -9.11
N ILE A 61 33.47 -22.01 -7.81
CA ILE A 61 32.46 -22.59 -6.92
C ILE A 61 31.59 -21.46 -6.42
N ASP A 62 30.26 -21.65 -6.53
CA ASP A 62 29.29 -20.80 -5.84
C ASP A 62 29.36 -21.10 -4.33
N VAL A 63 30.12 -20.32 -3.59
CA VAL A 63 30.28 -20.42 -2.13
C VAL A 63 28.98 -20.01 -1.40
N GLY A 64 27.86 -20.18 -2.05
CA GLY A 64 26.46 -19.93 -1.64
C GLY A 64 26.29 -19.08 -0.39
N ARG A 65 25.95 -17.82 -0.57
CA ARG A 65 25.66 -16.71 0.33
C ARG A 65 26.87 -15.94 0.82
N SER A 66 26.98 -14.71 0.37
CA SER A 66 27.76 -13.69 1.06
C SER A 66 27.48 -13.79 2.56
N MET A 67 28.51 -13.88 3.39
CA MET A 67 28.34 -13.86 4.85
C MET A 67 27.85 -12.50 5.34
N ARG A 68 27.86 -11.48 4.49
CA ARG A 68 27.20 -10.21 4.74
C ARG A 68 25.73 -10.32 4.35
N ILE A 69 24.87 -10.16 5.33
CA ILE A 69 23.42 -10.09 5.11
C ILE A 69 23.06 -8.63 4.83
N ASP A 70 22.71 -8.35 3.59
CA ASP A 70 22.22 -7.04 3.19
C ASP A 70 20.69 -7.05 3.12
N SER A 71 20.08 -5.95 3.56
CA SER A 71 18.63 -5.78 3.46
C SER A 71 18.23 -5.63 1.99
N GLN A 72 17.27 -6.43 1.53
CA GLN A 72 16.72 -6.35 0.18
C GLN A 72 15.53 -5.38 0.12
N LEU A 73 14.83 -5.17 1.23
CA LEU A 73 13.69 -4.28 1.38
C LEU A 73 13.83 -3.52 2.69
N ARG A 74 13.70 -2.20 2.64
CA ARG A 74 13.71 -1.35 3.82
C ARG A 74 12.74 -0.18 3.64
N VAL A 75 11.90 0.05 4.63
CA VAL A 75 11.10 1.27 4.73
C VAL A 75 12.05 2.42 5.09
N ALA A 76 12.06 3.47 4.26
CA ALA A 76 12.90 4.66 4.45
C ALA A 76 12.19 5.73 5.26
N GLY A 77 10.84 5.80 5.18
CA GLY A 77 10.04 6.77 5.91
C GLY A 77 8.56 6.40 5.90
N ILE A 78 7.82 6.90 6.87
CA ILE A 78 6.36 6.81 6.96
C ILE A 78 5.83 8.25 6.94
N TYR A 79 4.99 8.60 5.94
CA TYR A 79 4.38 9.92 5.79
C TYR A 79 3.09 10.04 6.58
N THR A 80 2.22 9.01 6.46
CA THR A 80 0.96 8.95 7.18
C THR A 80 0.79 7.58 7.82
N PHE A 81 0.21 7.57 9.01
CA PHE A 81 -0.21 6.35 9.67
C PHE A 81 -1.46 6.67 10.48
N PHE A 82 -2.63 6.28 9.95
CA PHE A 82 -3.92 6.59 10.55
C PHE A 82 -4.73 5.34 10.79
N TYR A 83 -5.27 5.22 12.00
CA TYR A 83 -6.40 4.35 12.28
C TYR A 83 -7.67 5.17 12.08
N GLN A 84 -8.50 4.76 11.13
CA GLN A 84 -9.66 5.51 10.70
C GLN A 84 -10.95 4.77 11.07
N GLU A 85 -11.82 5.46 11.80
CA GLU A 85 -13.20 5.04 12.03
C GLU A 85 -14.12 5.91 11.17
N LYS A 86 -14.92 5.30 10.31
CA LYS A 86 -15.79 6.02 9.38
C LYS A 86 -17.25 5.74 9.67
N GLU A 87 -18.07 6.71 9.32
CA GLU A 87 -19.53 6.59 9.42
C GLU A 87 -20.07 5.62 8.35
N GLN A 88 -21.30 5.13 8.59
CA GLN A 88 -22.03 4.32 7.61
C GLN A 88 -22.17 5.06 6.26
N GLY A 89 -21.93 4.33 5.17
CA GLY A 89 -21.96 4.89 3.83
C GLY A 89 -20.86 5.93 3.58
N PHE A 90 -19.73 5.79 4.27
CA PHE A 90 -18.51 6.55 4.02
C PHE A 90 -18.16 6.57 2.53
N LEU A 91 -17.70 7.71 2.04
CA LEU A 91 -17.16 7.84 0.70
C LEU A 91 -15.98 8.80 0.73
N PHE A 92 -14.83 8.30 0.32
CA PHE A 92 -13.65 9.09 0.00
C PHE A 92 -13.59 9.24 -1.52
N PRO A 93 -13.56 10.46 -2.07
CA PRO A 93 -13.74 10.69 -3.51
C PRO A 93 -12.56 10.25 -4.37
N GLY A 94 -11.43 9.92 -3.75
CA GLY A 94 -10.23 9.45 -4.40
C GLY A 94 -9.10 10.46 -4.44
N GLU A 95 -7.90 9.93 -4.54
CA GLU A 95 -6.65 10.68 -4.67
C GLU A 95 -5.60 9.88 -5.45
N SER A 96 -4.50 10.54 -5.76
CA SER A 96 -3.27 9.94 -6.30
C SER A 96 -2.09 10.68 -5.71
N HIS A 97 -1.09 9.96 -5.25
CA HIS A 97 0.11 10.51 -4.64
C HIS A 97 1.36 9.68 -5.01
N PRO A 98 2.58 10.24 -4.94
CA PRO A 98 3.79 9.58 -5.44
C PRO A 98 4.32 8.46 -4.53
N MET A 99 3.74 8.23 -3.36
CA MET A 99 4.14 7.17 -2.43
C MET A 99 3.23 5.95 -2.56
N PRO A 100 3.71 4.73 -2.27
CA PRO A 100 2.84 3.59 -2.02
C PRO A 100 2.01 3.82 -0.75
N GLU A 101 0.76 3.32 -0.75
CA GLU A 101 -0.10 3.34 0.42
C GLU A 101 -0.69 1.96 0.70
N LEU A 102 -0.60 1.53 1.94
CA LEU A 102 -1.26 0.32 2.44
C LEU A 102 -2.57 0.71 3.13
N THR A 103 -3.66 0.07 2.74
CA THR A 103 -4.95 0.07 3.45
C THR A 103 -5.23 -1.31 3.99
N TYR A 104 -5.51 -1.45 5.29
CA TYR A 104 -5.89 -2.69 5.98
C TYR A 104 -7.22 -2.52 6.68
N VAL A 105 -8.17 -3.44 6.47
CA VAL A 105 -9.50 -3.40 7.11
C VAL A 105 -9.47 -4.16 8.44
N ASP A 106 -9.62 -3.40 9.52
CA ASP A 106 -9.67 -3.94 10.90
C ASP A 106 -11.08 -4.40 11.28
N GLN A 107 -12.12 -3.70 10.81
CA GLN A 107 -13.51 -4.06 11.08
C GLN A 107 -14.44 -3.62 9.94
N GLY A 108 -15.46 -4.44 9.66
CA GLY A 108 -16.47 -4.16 8.65
C GLY A 108 -16.01 -4.49 7.24
N THR A 109 -16.55 -3.77 6.28
CA THR A 109 -16.27 -3.94 4.85
C THR A 109 -15.95 -2.58 4.24
N LEU A 110 -14.89 -2.53 3.45
CA LEU A 110 -14.45 -1.34 2.72
C LEU A 110 -14.35 -1.67 1.24
N HIS A 111 -15.00 -0.90 0.40
CA HIS A 111 -14.77 -0.92 -1.04
C HIS A 111 -13.54 -0.07 -1.36
N SER A 112 -12.64 -0.63 -2.13
CA SER A 112 -11.43 0.00 -2.60
C SER A 112 -11.40 -0.05 -4.12
N VAL A 113 -11.48 1.11 -4.76
CA VAL A 113 -11.44 1.22 -6.22
C VAL A 113 -10.06 1.72 -6.63
N ALA A 114 -9.36 0.92 -7.41
CA ALA A 114 -8.06 1.27 -7.97
C ALA A 114 -7.99 0.75 -9.41
N ASP A 115 -7.48 1.58 -10.35
CA ASP A 115 -7.38 1.26 -11.77
C ASP A 115 -8.68 0.72 -12.40
N GLY A 116 -9.82 1.23 -11.94
CA GLY A 116 -11.15 0.87 -12.44
C GLY A 116 -11.67 -0.47 -11.93
N GLN A 117 -10.96 -1.14 -11.04
CA GLN A 117 -11.42 -2.33 -10.36
C GLN A 117 -11.91 -1.98 -8.96
N ASP A 118 -13.10 -2.42 -8.62
CA ASP A 118 -13.67 -2.33 -7.26
C ASP A 118 -13.39 -3.63 -6.51
N TRP A 119 -12.63 -3.51 -5.42
CA TRP A 119 -12.30 -4.60 -4.53
C TRP A 119 -13.08 -4.47 -3.23
N VAL A 120 -13.77 -5.53 -2.87
CA VAL A 120 -14.44 -5.61 -1.57
C VAL A 120 -13.46 -6.19 -0.56
N LEU A 121 -12.94 -5.33 0.30
CA LEU A 121 -12.05 -5.69 1.40
C LEU A 121 -12.90 -5.96 2.65
N GLN A 122 -12.75 -7.15 3.21
CA GLN A 122 -13.36 -7.54 4.47
C GLN A 122 -12.35 -7.40 5.62
N GLN A 123 -12.81 -7.56 6.84
CA GLN A 123 -11.93 -7.64 8.00
C GLN A 123 -10.78 -8.65 7.76
N GLY A 124 -9.55 -8.23 7.96
CA GLY A 124 -8.34 -9.02 7.71
C GLY A 124 -7.77 -8.91 6.29
N ASP A 125 -8.45 -8.19 5.40
CA ASP A 125 -7.93 -7.91 4.06
C ASP A 125 -7.14 -6.61 4.02
N ALA A 126 -6.17 -6.54 3.11
CA ALA A 126 -5.44 -5.33 2.78
C ALA A 126 -5.32 -5.11 1.28
N MET A 127 -4.96 -3.89 0.91
CA MET A 127 -4.55 -3.49 -0.43
C MET A 127 -3.36 -2.55 -0.33
N ILE A 128 -2.44 -2.64 -1.30
CA ILE A 128 -1.36 -1.65 -1.46
C ILE A 128 -1.53 -0.98 -2.81
N TYR A 129 -1.66 0.35 -2.78
CA TYR A 129 -1.69 1.17 -3.98
C TYR A 129 -0.27 1.51 -4.41
N ALA A 130 -0.03 1.46 -5.73
CA ALA A 130 1.26 1.83 -6.30
C ALA A 130 1.47 3.35 -6.28
N PRO A 131 2.72 3.83 -6.32
CA PRO A 131 3.00 5.24 -6.53
C PRO A 131 2.29 5.79 -7.77
N GLY A 132 1.57 6.89 -7.62
CA GLY A 132 0.79 7.54 -8.67
C GLY A 132 -0.52 6.84 -9.05
N GLN A 133 -0.85 5.71 -8.44
CA GLN A 133 -2.10 5.01 -8.70
C GLN A 133 -3.28 5.79 -8.09
N TRP A 134 -4.26 6.13 -8.94
CA TRP A 134 -5.50 6.73 -8.45
C TRP A 134 -6.32 5.70 -7.71
N HIS A 135 -6.80 6.04 -6.54
CA HIS A 135 -7.64 5.17 -5.71
C HIS A 135 -8.69 5.95 -4.95
N MET A 136 -9.82 5.28 -4.67
CA MET A 136 -10.90 5.78 -3.84
C MET A 136 -11.43 4.68 -2.92
N GLN A 137 -12.11 5.08 -1.87
CA GLN A 137 -12.64 4.16 -0.87
C GLN A 137 -14.07 4.54 -0.49
N TYR A 138 -14.93 3.55 -0.29
CA TYR A 138 -16.29 3.79 0.19
C TYR A 138 -16.80 2.59 1.00
N ALA A 139 -17.88 2.80 1.74
CA ALA A 139 -18.58 1.74 2.46
C ALA A 139 -20.07 1.78 2.12
N ASP A 140 -20.72 0.61 2.20
CA ASP A 140 -22.15 0.49 2.01
C ASP A 140 -22.94 1.22 3.11
N ILE A 141 -24.20 1.53 2.78
CA ILE A 141 -25.16 2.04 3.76
C ILE A 141 -25.38 0.95 4.83
N GLY A 142 -25.20 1.33 6.10
CA GLY A 142 -25.30 0.39 7.22
C GLY A 142 -23.97 -0.17 7.70
N ILE A 143 -22.87 0.03 6.95
CA ILE A 143 -21.54 -0.42 7.34
C ILE A 143 -20.67 0.78 7.74
N ALA A 144 -20.14 0.75 8.96
CA ALA A 144 -19.19 1.71 9.51
C ALA A 144 -17.79 1.04 9.56
N PRO A 145 -16.93 1.21 8.54
CA PRO A 145 -15.66 0.52 8.50
C PRO A 145 -14.63 1.15 9.43
N ARG A 146 -13.74 0.29 9.97
CA ARG A 146 -12.52 0.68 10.65
C ARG A 146 -11.33 0.12 9.87
N PHE A 147 -10.39 0.97 9.56
CA PHE A 147 -9.24 0.57 8.75
C PHE A 147 -8.00 1.42 9.05
N VAL A 148 -6.86 0.86 8.73
CA VAL A 148 -5.55 1.51 8.83
C VAL A 148 -5.13 1.97 7.44
N THR A 149 -4.60 3.18 7.33
CA THR A 149 -3.88 3.65 6.13
C THR A 149 -2.46 4.05 6.50
N ILE A 150 -1.49 3.61 5.68
CA ILE A 150 -0.07 3.90 5.88
C ILE A 150 0.53 4.27 4.53
N SER A 151 0.97 5.53 4.37
CA SER A 151 1.75 5.95 3.21
C SER A 151 3.23 6.01 3.59
N PHE A 152 4.10 5.49 2.75
CA PHE A 152 5.51 5.27 3.11
C PHE A 152 6.46 5.35 1.92
N ASP A 153 7.76 5.43 2.21
CA ASP A 153 8.84 5.33 1.22
C ASP A 153 9.69 4.08 1.44
N LEU A 154 10.31 3.62 0.36
CA LEU A 154 11.24 2.49 0.37
C LEU A 154 12.66 2.93 -0.01
N ASP A 155 13.63 2.34 0.67
CA ASP A 155 15.03 2.34 0.27
C ASP A 155 15.39 0.93 -0.21
N GLY A 156 15.16 0.70 -1.50
CA GLY A 156 15.31 -0.60 -2.14
C GLY A 156 14.12 -1.55 -1.96
N GLY A 157 14.11 -2.59 -2.77
CA GLY A 157 13.05 -3.61 -2.83
C GLY A 157 12.00 -3.34 -3.90
N ASP A 158 11.23 -4.38 -4.21
CA ASP A 158 10.14 -4.35 -5.19
C ASP A 158 8.83 -4.82 -4.54
N LEU A 159 7.85 -3.93 -4.49
CA LEU A 159 6.49 -4.23 -4.02
C LEU A 159 5.50 -4.48 -5.15
N SER A 160 5.92 -4.47 -6.41
CA SER A 160 5.03 -4.67 -7.57
C SER A 160 4.17 -5.94 -7.46
N PRO A 161 4.63 -7.05 -6.84
CA PRO A 161 3.79 -8.22 -6.64
C PRO A 161 2.59 -7.99 -5.70
N LEU A 162 2.59 -6.91 -4.90
CA LEU A 162 1.54 -6.60 -3.93
C LEU A 162 0.55 -5.55 -4.45
N TYR A 163 0.90 -4.78 -5.49
CA TYR A 163 0.09 -3.65 -5.93
C TYR A 163 -1.23 -4.06 -6.58
N GLY A 164 -2.27 -3.25 -6.35
CA GLY A 164 -3.54 -3.31 -7.05
C GLY A 164 -4.30 -4.62 -6.90
N ARG A 165 -4.11 -5.33 -5.80
CA ARG A 165 -4.78 -6.59 -5.50
C ARG A 165 -5.24 -6.68 -4.05
N LYS A 166 -6.29 -7.45 -3.84
CA LYS A 166 -6.72 -7.84 -2.51
C LYS A 166 -5.75 -8.87 -1.91
N LEU A 167 -5.28 -8.59 -0.70
CA LEU A 167 -4.34 -9.40 0.07
C LEU A 167 -5.02 -9.86 1.36
N ALA A 168 -5.10 -11.15 1.61
CA ALA A 168 -5.45 -11.65 2.93
C ALA A 168 -4.23 -11.50 3.85
N VAL A 169 -4.36 -10.76 4.95
CA VAL A 169 -3.22 -10.46 5.84
C VAL A 169 -3.00 -11.62 6.80
N PRO A 170 -1.81 -12.26 6.81
CA PRO A 170 -1.52 -13.36 7.72
C PRO A 170 -1.48 -12.88 9.18
N GLN A 171 -1.76 -13.78 10.12
CA GLN A 171 -1.89 -13.43 11.55
C GLN A 171 -0.66 -12.75 12.12
N GLU A 172 0.52 -13.12 11.67
CA GLU A 172 1.78 -12.48 12.08
C GLU A 172 1.83 -11.01 11.68
N ALA A 173 1.35 -10.69 10.46
CA ALA A 173 1.29 -9.32 9.98
C ALA A 173 0.16 -8.50 10.66
N VAL A 174 -0.97 -9.12 11.02
CA VAL A 174 -2.01 -8.49 11.86
C VAL A 174 -1.44 -8.13 13.22
N THR A 175 -0.65 -9.02 13.82
CA THR A 175 0.02 -8.76 15.11
C THR A 175 0.97 -7.57 15.01
N LEU A 176 1.73 -7.46 13.90
CA LEU A 176 2.60 -6.31 13.65
C LEU A 176 1.81 -5.01 13.53
N LEU A 177 0.69 -4.99 12.79
CA LEU A 177 -0.19 -3.81 12.71
C LEU A 177 -0.68 -3.36 14.09
N GLN A 178 -1.11 -4.29 14.93
CA GLN A 178 -1.54 -3.98 16.30
C GLN A 178 -0.39 -3.44 17.15
N GLN A 179 0.82 -3.97 16.99
CA GLN A 179 2.02 -3.45 17.65
C GLN A 179 2.36 -2.04 17.16
N MET A 180 2.27 -1.78 15.84
CA MET A 180 2.51 -0.46 15.26
C MET A 180 1.54 0.59 15.85
N LEU A 181 0.25 0.28 15.98
CA LEU A 181 -0.73 1.18 16.60
C LEU A 181 -0.32 1.52 18.05
N ARG A 182 0.12 0.53 18.84
CA ARG A 182 0.62 0.75 20.20
C ARG A 182 1.93 1.54 20.22
N THR A 183 2.82 1.32 19.27
CA THR A 183 4.09 2.04 19.16
C THR A 183 3.86 3.51 18.82
N GLN A 184 2.87 3.82 17.98
CA GLN A 184 2.49 5.19 17.62
C GLN A 184 2.00 6.00 18.85
N GLU A 185 1.35 5.35 19.82
CA GLU A 185 0.91 6.00 21.06
C GLU A 185 2.06 6.31 22.03
N ARG A 186 3.23 5.71 21.82
CA ARG A 186 4.41 5.90 22.66
C ARG A 186 5.33 6.96 22.05
N VAL A 187 5.78 7.88 22.88
CA VAL A 187 6.76 8.89 22.48
C VAL A 187 8.09 8.55 23.16
N ASP A 188 8.89 7.74 22.49
CA ASP A 188 10.26 7.46 22.91
C ASP A 188 11.24 7.63 21.72
N PRO A 189 12.56 7.75 21.95
CA PRO A 189 13.55 8.01 20.89
C PRO A 189 13.62 6.94 19.80
N TYR A 190 13.10 5.74 20.03
CA TYR A 190 13.20 4.60 19.11
C TYR A 190 11.86 4.26 18.45
N SER A 191 10.77 4.96 18.79
CA SER A 191 9.43 4.67 18.25
C SER A 191 9.38 4.73 16.74
N THR A 192 10.06 5.69 16.13
CA THR A 192 10.13 5.84 14.66
C THR A 192 10.83 4.66 14.00
N ASP A 193 12.00 4.26 14.53
CA ASP A 193 12.77 3.12 13.99
C ASP A 193 11.99 1.81 14.17
N MET A 194 11.29 1.65 15.30
CA MET A 194 10.41 0.51 15.55
C MET A 194 9.26 0.45 14.55
N LEU A 195 8.60 1.56 14.25
CA LEU A 195 7.52 1.62 13.26
C LEU A 195 8.02 1.24 11.86
N MET A 196 9.16 1.77 11.42
CA MET A 196 9.75 1.44 10.13
C MET A 196 10.16 -0.04 10.05
N ALA A 197 10.75 -0.61 11.11
CA ALA A 197 11.10 -2.02 11.17
C ALA A 197 9.86 -2.93 11.15
N GLN A 198 8.82 -2.58 11.91
CA GLN A 198 7.55 -3.32 11.95
C GLN A 198 6.84 -3.29 10.59
N LEU A 199 6.80 -2.13 9.91
CA LEU A 199 6.22 -2.02 8.57
C LEU A 199 7.04 -2.83 7.56
N THR A 200 8.38 -2.81 7.64
CA THR A 200 9.25 -3.64 6.79
C THR A 200 8.91 -5.13 6.98
N MET A 201 8.78 -5.60 8.22
CA MET A 201 8.43 -6.98 8.52
C MET A 201 7.03 -7.35 7.98
N LEU A 202 6.05 -6.45 8.13
CA LEU A 202 4.70 -6.63 7.59
C LEU A 202 4.73 -6.82 6.07
N LEU A 203 5.42 -5.95 5.34
CA LEU A 203 5.56 -6.04 3.89
C LEU A 203 6.26 -7.34 3.46
N LEU A 204 7.27 -7.78 4.19
CA LEU A 204 7.96 -9.06 3.94
C LEU A 204 7.03 -10.27 4.15
N HIS A 205 6.14 -10.24 5.16
CA HIS A 205 5.13 -11.30 5.34
C HIS A 205 4.17 -11.35 4.15
N LEU A 206 3.69 -10.21 3.66
CA LEU A 206 2.82 -10.14 2.49
C LEU A 206 3.53 -10.63 1.22
N LEU A 207 4.78 -10.22 0.97
CA LEU A 207 5.57 -10.69 -0.17
C LEU A 207 5.79 -12.20 -0.14
N ARG A 208 6.15 -12.79 1.00
CA ARG A 208 6.31 -14.24 1.15
C ARG A 208 5.03 -15.00 0.83
N GLN A 209 3.88 -14.48 1.27
CA GLN A 209 2.59 -15.10 1.00
C GLN A 209 2.26 -15.13 -0.49
N VAL A 210 2.53 -14.04 -1.21
CA VAL A 210 2.26 -13.96 -2.66
C VAL A 210 3.23 -14.80 -3.48
N GLN A 211 4.47 -14.95 -3.05
CA GLN A 211 5.51 -15.75 -3.73
C GLN A 211 5.41 -17.25 -3.43
N SER A 212 4.65 -17.66 -2.42
CA SER A 212 4.46 -19.09 -2.11
C SER A 212 3.60 -19.77 -3.19
N PRO A 213 3.94 -21.01 -3.63
CA PRO A 213 3.26 -21.71 -4.74
C PRO A 213 1.77 -22.03 -4.51
N SER A 214 1.27 -21.81 -3.30
CA SER A 214 -0.14 -22.05 -2.90
C SER A 214 -1.10 -20.89 -3.23
N GLY A 215 -0.61 -19.82 -3.86
CA GLY A 215 -1.43 -18.68 -4.25
C GLY A 215 -2.45 -19.06 -5.32
N VAL A 216 -3.73 -19.02 -4.97
CA VAL A 216 -4.86 -19.19 -5.88
C VAL A 216 -4.72 -18.17 -7.02
N LYS A 217 -4.53 -18.66 -8.24
CA LYS A 217 -4.61 -17.84 -9.46
C LYS A 217 -6.06 -17.34 -9.60
N LEU A 218 -6.27 -16.06 -9.34
CA LEU A 218 -7.51 -15.39 -9.72
C LEU A 218 -7.47 -15.19 -11.24
N GLN A 219 -8.25 -15.99 -11.97
CA GLN A 219 -8.55 -15.77 -13.39
C GLN A 219 -9.49 -14.57 -13.50
N GLY A 220 -8.99 -13.43 -13.97
CA GLY A 220 -9.81 -12.31 -14.43
C GLY A 220 -10.04 -12.44 -15.94
N THR A 221 -11.29 -12.55 -16.36
CA THR A 221 -11.68 -12.56 -17.77
C THR A 221 -11.62 -11.15 -18.37
N ASN A 222 -11.21 -11.03 -19.63
CA ASN A 222 -11.07 -9.75 -20.38
C ASN A 222 -12.34 -8.86 -20.35
N THR A 223 -13.53 -9.42 -20.15
CA THR A 223 -14.81 -8.70 -20.09
C THR A 223 -14.94 -7.87 -18.81
N VAL A 224 -14.48 -8.39 -17.66
CA VAL A 224 -14.51 -7.69 -16.36
C VAL A 224 -13.55 -6.49 -16.39
N HIS A 225 -12.43 -6.61 -17.09
CA HIS A 225 -11.46 -5.51 -17.22
C HIS A 225 -12.06 -4.32 -17.97
N SER A 226 -12.79 -4.56 -19.06
CA SER A 226 -13.46 -3.52 -19.86
C SER A 226 -14.58 -2.79 -19.07
N GLU A 227 -15.42 -3.53 -18.33
CA GLU A 227 -16.49 -2.94 -17.51
C GLU A 227 -15.94 -2.04 -16.39
N ASN A 228 -14.84 -2.46 -15.77
CA ASN A 228 -14.17 -1.70 -14.70
C ASN A 228 -13.52 -0.42 -15.23
N GLU A 229 -12.97 -0.43 -16.44
CA GLU A 229 -12.44 0.79 -17.07
C GLU A 229 -13.54 1.82 -17.34
N ILE A 230 -14.72 1.40 -17.81
CA ILE A 230 -15.86 2.28 -18.00
C ILE A 230 -16.27 2.94 -16.69
N ILE A 231 -16.37 2.17 -15.61
CA ILE A 231 -16.71 2.69 -14.27
C ILE A 231 -15.65 3.69 -13.81
N ARG A 232 -14.37 3.36 -13.93
CA ARG A 232 -13.26 4.25 -13.54
C ARG A 232 -13.32 5.59 -14.29
N HIS A 233 -13.46 5.56 -15.61
CA HIS A 233 -13.55 6.78 -16.40
C HIS A 233 -14.78 7.60 -16.02
N ALA A 234 -15.92 6.95 -15.77
CA ALA A 234 -17.12 7.64 -15.29
C ALA A 234 -16.90 8.33 -13.93
N GLN A 235 -16.26 7.65 -12.98
CA GLN A 235 -15.93 8.19 -11.67
C GLN A 235 -14.95 9.35 -11.75
N GLN A 236 -13.89 9.23 -12.54
CA GLN A 236 -12.91 10.29 -12.77
C GLN A 236 -13.59 11.52 -13.40
N TYR A 237 -14.44 11.31 -14.41
CA TYR A 237 -15.19 12.39 -15.04
C TYR A 237 -16.11 13.10 -14.03
N ILE A 238 -16.86 12.35 -13.22
CA ILE A 238 -17.73 12.91 -12.17
C ILE A 238 -16.92 13.76 -11.19
N SER A 239 -15.80 13.24 -10.70
CA SER A 239 -14.95 13.96 -9.72
C SER A 239 -14.38 15.25 -10.31
N ALA A 240 -13.86 15.20 -11.54
CA ALA A 240 -13.29 16.36 -12.23
C ALA A 240 -14.33 17.47 -12.52
N HIS A 241 -15.61 17.11 -12.74
CA HIS A 241 -16.67 18.02 -13.14
C HIS A 241 -17.77 18.18 -12.08
N ILE A 242 -17.45 17.92 -10.81
CA ILE A 242 -18.45 17.86 -9.72
C ILE A 242 -19.18 19.19 -9.49
N ARG A 243 -18.56 20.30 -9.87
CA ARG A 243 -19.12 21.66 -9.79
C ARG A 243 -19.95 22.03 -11.02
N GLU A 244 -20.05 21.14 -11.99
CA GLU A 244 -20.85 21.33 -13.20
C GLU A 244 -22.19 20.61 -13.11
N LYS A 245 -23.08 20.88 -14.09
CA LYS A 245 -24.36 20.19 -14.19
C LYS A 245 -24.20 18.79 -14.76
N LEU A 246 -23.99 17.81 -13.90
CA LEU A 246 -23.87 16.42 -14.27
C LEU A 246 -25.22 15.73 -14.46
N SER A 247 -25.31 14.87 -15.46
CA SER A 247 -26.43 13.96 -15.68
C SER A 247 -25.91 12.57 -16.06
N VAL A 248 -26.69 11.53 -15.75
CA VAL A 248 -26.34 10.15 -16.14
C VAL A 248 -26.13 10.02 -17.64
N ARG A 249 -26.93 10.74 -18.44
CA ARG A 249 -26.81 10.77 -19.90
C ARG A 249 -25.46 11.36 -20.36
N LEU A 250 -25.06 12.48 -19.76
CA LEU A 250 -23.79 13.13 -20.07
C LEU A 250 -22.61 12.22 -19.73
N ILE A 251 -22.61 11.61 -18.55
CA ILE A 251 -21.55 10.72 -18.11
C ILE A 251 -21.46 9.49 -18.99
N ALA A 252 -22.60 8.87 -19.32
CA ALA A 252 -22.66 7.73 -20.22
C ALA A 252 -22.09 8.05 -21.61
N GLN A 253 -22.34 9.23 -22.11
CA GLN A 253 -21.78 9.72 -23.39
C GLN A 253 -20.27 9.90 -23.31
N GLN A 254 -19.72 10.34 -22.17
CA GLN A 254 -18.27 10.52 -22.01
C GLN A 254 -17.49 9.21 -21.93
N VAL A 255 -18.16 8.13 -21.58
CA VAL A 255 -17.56 6.78 -21.48
C VAL A 255 -18.08 5.81 -22.55
N ASP A 256 -18.68 6.36 -23.64
CA ASP A 256 -19.15 5.66 -24.82
C ASP A 256 -20.10 4.48 -24.56
N VAL A 257 -21.04 4.65 -23.60
CA VAL A 257 -22.06 3.65 -23.27
C VAL A 257 -23.46 4.23 -23.22
N SER A 258 -24.47 3.37 -23.22
CA SER A 258 -25.84 3.81 -22.98
C SER A 258 -26.06 4.18 -21.49
N PRO A 259 -26.96 5.15 -21.17
CA PRO A 259 -27.30 5.49 -19.79
C PRO A 259 -27.83 4.30 -18.98
N SER A 260 -28.57 3.40 -19.64
CA SER A 260 -29.09 2.18 -19.01
C SER A 260 -27.97 1.22 -18.63
N TYR A 261 -27.02 1.02 -19.54
CA TYR A 261 -25.86 0.16 -19.31
C TYR A 261 -24.95 0.73 -18.21
N LEU A 262 -24.69 2.04 -18.23
CA LEU A 262 -23.95 2.71 -17.14
C LEU A 262 -24.63 2.49 -15.79
N THR A 263 -25.98 2.57 -15.74
CA THR A 263 -26.73 2.33 -14.51
C THR A 263 -26.57 0.88 -14.01
N VAL A 264 -26.62 -0.09 -14.92
CA VAL A 264 -26.38 -1.52 -14.59
C VAL A 264 -24.97 -1.71 -14.06
N LEU A 265 -23.97 -1.12 -14.71
CA LEU A 265 -22.57 -1.22 -14.27
C LEU A 265 -22.37 -0.62 -12.87
N PHE A 266 -22.91 0.58 -12.61
CA PHE A 266 -22.84 1.20 -11.29
C PHE A 266 -23.55 0.37 -10.22
N GLN A 267 -24.74 -0.17 -10.54
CA GLN A 267 -25.45 -1.04 -9.61
C GLN A 267 -24.71 -2.35 -9.34
N LYS A 268 -24.13 -2.96 -10.39
CA LYS A 268 -23.37 -4.22 -10.28
C LYS A 268 -22.08 -4.05 -9.48
N ASN A 269 -21.32 -2.98 -9.73
CA ASN A 269 -19.97 -2.81 -9.19
C ASN A 269 -19.94 -1.93 -7.92
N LEU A 270 -20.83 -0.93 -7.81
CA LEU A 270 -20.85 0.02 -6.70
C LEU A 270 -22.09 -0.10 -5.82
N GLN A 271 -23.03 -1.01 -6.13
CA GLN A 271 -24.29 -1.22 -5.44
C GLN A 271 -25.17 0.05 -5.30
N ILE A 272 -24.86 1.09 -6.06
CA ILE A 272 -25.59 2.36 -6.09
C ILE A 272 -25.81 2.82 -7.52
N SER A 273 -26.79 3.71 -7.74
CA SER A 273 -26.98 4.32 -9.05
C SER A 273 -25.96 5.44 -9.32
N PRO A 274 -25.69 5.79 -10.60
CA PRO A 274 -24.83 6.92 -10.94
C PRO A 274 -25.32 8.25 -10.32
N GLY A 275 -26.63 8.46 -10.25
CA GLY A 275 -27.21 9.64 -9.63
C GLY A 275 -26.94 9.71 -8.12
N GLU A 276 -27.05 8.58 -7.44
CA GLU A 276 -26.70 8.48 -6.02
C GLU A 276 -25.20 8.71 -5.81
N TYR A 277 -24.35 8.17 -6.68
CA TYR A 277 -22.91 8.39 -6.65
C TYR A 277 -22.59 9.89 -6.76
N ILE A 278 -23.13 10.59 -7.77
CA ILE A 278 -22.95 12.05 -7.93
C ILE A 278 -23.38 12.79 -6.67
N ARG A 279 -24.55 12.42 -6.09
CA ARG A 279 -25.06 13.03 -4.87
C ARG A 279 -24.09 12.90 -3.71
N ARG A 280 -23.50 11.70 -3.51
CA ARG A 280 -22.53 11.43 -2.44
C ARG A 280 -21.27 12.26 -2.61
N ILE A 281 -20.72 12.33 -3.84
CA ILE A 281 -19.54 13.15 -4.14
C ILE A 281 -19.82 14.63 -3.86
N LYS A 282 -20.96 15.18 -4.32
CA LYS A 282 -21.34 16.57 -4.04
C LYS A 282 -21.42 16.88 -2.54
N LEU A 283 -22.02 15.98 -1.76
CA LEU A 283 -22.10 16.14 -0.31
C LEU A 283 -20.73 16.07 0.36
N GLN A 284 -19.84 15.23 -0.11
CA GLN A 284 -18.47 15.16 0.40
C GLN A 284 -17.68 16.41 0.07
N GLU A 285 -17.76 16.90 -1.17
CA GLU A 285 -17.16 18.18 -1.60
C GLU A 285 -17.69 19.35 -0.76
N SER A 286 -19.00 19.35 -0.46
CA SER A 286 -19.58 20.40 0.38
C SER A 286 -19.01 20.45 1.79
N LYS A 287 -18.63 19.31 2.40
CA LYS A 287 -17.93 19.28 3.70
C LYS A 287 -16.58 20.00 3.61
N GLN A 288 -15.85 19.79 2.52
CA GLN A 288 -14.59 20.49 2.26
C GLN A 288 -14.81 22.01 2.15
N MET A 289 -15.75 22.43 1.29
CA MET A 289 -16.07 23.85 1.09
C MET A 289 -16.53 24.54 2.39
N ILE A 290 -17.26 23.83 3.25
CA ILE A 290 -17.68 24.35 4.57
C ILE A 290 -16.45 24.54 5.49
N ARG A 291 -15.51 23.60 5.50
CA ARG A 291 -14.26 23.71 6.30
C ARG A 291 -13.39 24.86 5.85
N GLU A 292 -13.27 25.08 4.54
CA GLU A 292 -12.50 26.19 3.96
C GLU A 292 -13.12 27.57 4.28
N ASN A 293 -14.39 27.60 4.61
CA ASN A 293 -15.15 28.78 5.08
C ASN A 293 -15.08 30.02 4.14
N ASN A 294 -14.83 29.78 2.86
CA ASN A 294 -14.73 30.84 1.85
C ASN A 294 -16.06 31.19 1.19
N LEU A 295 -17.07 30.34 1.35
CA LEU A 295 -18.39 30.44 0.72
C LEU A 295 -19.52 30.26 1.75
N ASN A 296 -20.62 30.97 1.58
CA ASN A 296 -21.85 30.73 2.33
C ASN A 296 -22.62 29.52 1.78
N PHE A 297 -23.58 28.98 2.51
CA PHE A 297 -24.33 27.78 2.09
C PHE A 297 -25.12 27.94 0.78
N THR A 298 -25.55 29.16 0.44
CA THR A 298 -26.21 29.43 -0.83
C THR A 298 -25.21 29.34 -1.98
N GLU A 299 -24.02 29.88 -1.78
CA GLU A 299 -22.92 29.79 -2.74
C GLU A 299 -22.42 28.36 -2.92
N ILE A 300 -22.28 27.61 -1.82
CA ILE A 300 -21.93 26.19 -1.87
C ILE A 300 -22.98 25.39 -2.66
N ALA A 301 -24.27 25.60 -2.36
CA ALA A 301 -25.35 24.95 -3.08
C ALA A 301 -25.33 25.27 -4.58
N ALA A 302 -25.10 26.55 -4.94
CA ALA A 302 -24.96 26.98 -6.32
C ALA A 302 -23.74 26.38 -7.01
N ALA A 303 -22.56 26.42 -6.37
CA ALA A 303 -21.32 25.85 -6.89
C ALA A 303 -21.45 24.34 -7.16
N LEU A 304 -22.18 23.61 -6.33
CA LEU A 304 -22.44 22.19 -6.48
C LEU A 304 -23.72 21.88 -7.31
N GLN A 305 -24.29 22.90 -7.98
CA GLN A 305 -25.44 22.74 -8.86
C GLN A 305 -26.68 22.13 -8.18
N TYR A 306 -26.95 22.50 -6.92
CA TYR A 306 -28.22 22.22 -6.28
C TYR A 306 -29.27 23.23 -6.74
N SER A 307 -30.52 22.80 -6.90
CA SER A 307 -31.59 23.66 -7.31
C SER A 307 -31.90 24.76 -6.29
N THR A 308 -31.72 24.49 -4.99
CA THR A 308 -31.90 25.42 -3.89
C THR A 308 -30.99 25.06 -2.71
N VAL A 309 -30.67 26.04 -1.86
CA VAL A 309 -29.97 25.81 -0.59
C VAL A 309 -30.76 24.90 0.37
N HIS A 310 -32.10 24.94 0.29
CA HIS A 310 -32.95 24.05 1.10
C HIS A 310 -32.82 22.60 0.65
N HIS A 311 -32.75 22.36 -0.66
CA HIS A 311 -32.52 21.03 -1.21
C HIS A 311 -31.14 20.47 -0.77
N PHE A 312 -30.11 21.29 -0.88
CA PHE A 312 -28.78 20.98 -0.37
C PHE A 312 -28.80 20.63 1.13
N SER A 313 -29.35 21.53 1.95
CA SER A 313 -29.36 21.36 3.43
C SER A 313 -30.12 20.10 3.87
N ARG A 314 -31.22 19.76 3.18
CA ARG A 314 -31.98 18.54 3.45
C ARG A 314 -31.15 17.31 3.14
N GLN A 315 -30.54 17.26 1.94
CA GLN A 315 -29.69 16.12 1.55
C GLN A 315 -28.46 15.96 2.45
N PHE A 316 -27.87 17.07 2.87
CA PHE A 316 -26.74 17.07 3.80
C PHE A 316 -27.15 16.47 5.16
N LYS A 317 -28.29 16.92 5.71
CA LYS A 317 -28.81 16.38 6.98
C LYS A 317 -29.22 14.91 6.85
N GLU A 318 -29.87 14.51 5.76
CA GLU A 318 -30.20 13.09 5.48
C GLU A 318 -28.95 12.20 5.46
N LYS A 319 -27.83 12.70 4.89
CA LYS A 319 -26.59 11.93 4.77
C LYS A 319 -25.76 11.91 6.05
N PHE A 320 -25.64 13.05 6.74
CA PHE A 320 -24.70 13.23 7.86
C PHE A 320 -25.38 13.34 9.23
N GLY A 321 -26.69 13.28 9.30
CA GLY A 321 -27.45 13.39 10.55
C GLY A 321 -27.57 14.79 11.12
N ILE A 322 -26.71 15.73 10.69
CA ILE A 322 -26.65 17.13 11.15
C ILE A 322 -26.78 18.10 9.97
N THR A 323 -27.22 19.31 10.25
CA THR A 323 -27.34 20.36 9.22
C THR A 323 -25.96 20.91 8.83
N PRO A 324 -25.83 21.56 7.65
CA PRO A 324 -24.60 22.26 7.26
C PRO A 324 -24.16 23.30 8.30
N THR A 325 -25.11 23.97 8.96
CA THR A 325 -24.83 24.97 10.02
C THR A 325 -24.25 24.32 11.27
N GLU A 326 -24.81 23.19 11.71
CA GLU A 326 -24.28 22.42 12.84
C GLU A 326 -22.90 21.87 12.52
N TYR A 327 -22.70 21.33 11.32
CA TYR A 327 -21.40 20.89 10.86
C TYR A 327 -20.35 22.02 10.84
N ALA A 328 -20.71 23.18 10.30
CA ALA A 328 -19.81 24.35 10.27
C ALA A 328 -19.38 24.79 11.69
N ARG A 329 -20.26 24.65 12.68
CA ARG A 329 -19.92 24.96 14.09
C ARG A 329 -19.01 23.91 14.74
N SER A 330 -19.12 22.65 14.31
CA SER A 330 -18.30 21.55 14.86
C SER A 330 -16.87 21.49 14.33
N VAL A 331 -16.59 22.17 13.21
CA VAL A 331 -15.26 22.14 12.54
C VAL A 331 -14.52 23.48 12.62
N ARG A 332 -15.11 24.47 13.30
CA ARG A 332 -14.50 25.75 13.68
C ARG A 332 -13.96 25.67 15.10
#